data_ffade810baa136a01d819aee9e82ce45
#
_entry.id   ffade810baa136a01d819aee9e82ce45
#
_cell.length_a   1.000
_cell.length_b   1.000
_cell.length_c   1.000
_cell.angle_alpha   90.00
_cell.angle_beta   90.00
_cell.angle_gamma   90.00
#
_symmetry.space_group_name_H-M   'P 1'
#
loop_
_entity.id
_entity.type
_entity.pdbx_description
1 polymer ?
#
loop_
_entity_poly.entity_id
_entity_poly.type
_entity_poly.pdbx_seq_one_letter_code
_entity_poly.pdbx_strand_id
1 'polypeptide(L)'
;MYEFYLDDCLDALPKLEKKYTTIYLDPPFNSNRNYAYSASKEKHGFNDVWEDGEYEKWLDQVISLCKTKLKKDGTLFFHISAELSFIPEKVLRKHFNKVEPIFWKKAHGKNTVKTKLGAVIDVIYKASENGHKFNLLYTPLDAYYFENSYRNKDANGYYALGSIKHDKTRKGHFYKIEKDGIIYDAPYGWKMPRSKLDELIRQNRIHYAKPKPGSNKGMLYKKLYKHECKGKPLSNLWDDIYYITRTTQDIRLYPTQKPVELLKRIIQLSSDKGDWVLDPVAGSGTTGEAALLLGRNVTLIDINKDAEKIIKKRLESLSLVQDVTPICINKNTRKIIKQKLGIPKLRGYHSLQEF
;
A
#
# COMPACT_ATOMS: atom_id res chain seq x y z
N MET A 1 14.41 3.09 -15.41
CA MET A 1 14.82 4.42 -15.91
C MET A 1 14.21 5.49 -15.02
N TYR A 2 14.96 6.57 -14.72
CA TYR A 2 14.38 7.73 -14.03
C TYR A 2 14.71 9.04 -14.78
N GLU A 3 13.85 10.03 -14.60
CA GLU A 3 14.01 11.41 -15.07
C GLU A 3 13.80 12.34 -13.89
N PHE A 4 14.60 13.39 -13.79
CA PHE A 4 14.45 14.41 -12.77
C PHE A 4 14.45 15.81 -13.41
N TYR A 5 13.49 16.63 -13.00
CA TYR A 5 13.32 18.01 -13.42
C TYR A 5 13.44 18.92 -12.20
N LEU A 6 14.45 19.78 -12.19
CA LEU A 6 14.59 20.86 -11.20
C LEU A 6 13.77 22.06 -11.67
N ASP A 7 12.48 22.09 -11.36
CA ASP A 7 11.56 23.12 -11.87
C ASP A 7 10.32 23.17 -10.94
N ASP A 8 9.52 24.25 -11.06
CA ASP A 8 8.18 24.27 -10.46
C ASP A 8 7.26 23.27 -11.14
N CYS A 9 6.47 22.55 -10.36
CA CYS A 9 5.56 21.53 -10.89
C CYS A 9 4.51 22.13 -11.86
N LEU A 10 4.06 23.37 -11.65
CA LEU A 10 3.14 24.06 -12.55
C LEU A 10 3.77 24.35 -13.91
N ASP A 11 5.08 24.63 -13.95
CA ASP A 11 5.83 24.92 -15.16
C ASP A 11 6.32 23.64 -15.86
N ALA A 12 6.70 22.62 -15.10
CA ALA A 12 7.21 21.38 -15.62
C ALA A 12 6.12 20.45 -16.17
N LEU A 13 5.00 20.31 -15.44
CA LEU A 13 3.92 19.39 -15.83
C LEU A 13 3.42 19.63 -17.27
N PRO A 14 3.14 20.85 -17.73
CA PRO A 14 2.71 21.08 -19.12
C PRO A 14 3.70 20.57 -20.16
N LYS A 15 5.00 20.65 -19.90
CA LYS A 15 6.09 20.27 -20.81
C LYS A 15 6.29 18.76 -20.95
N LEU A 16 5.75 17.95 -19.99
CA LEU A 16 5.87 16.50 -20.05
C LEU A 16 4.99 15.92 -21.17
N GLU A 17 5.57 15.14 -22.07
CA GLU A 17 4.85 14.47 -23.14
C GLU A 17 4.26 13.12 -22.73
N LYS A 18 4.89 12.47 -21.72
CA LYS A 18 4.51 11.15 -21.25
C LYS A 18 3.18 11.14 -20.52
N LYS A 19 2.55 9.95 -20.55
CA LYS A 19 1.40 9.61 -19.70
C LYS A 19 1.79 8.59 -18.66
N TYR A 20 1.26 8.73 -17.46
CA TYR A 20 1.61 7.98 -16.27
C TYR A 20 0.48 7.07 -15.81
N THR A 21 0.81 5.88 -15.38
CA THR A 21 -0.16 4.95 -14.79
C THR A 21 -0.44 5.31 -13.33
N THR A 22 0.59 5.83 -12.64
CA THR A 22 0.49 6.25 -11.24
C THR A 22 1.08 7.64 -11.07
N ILE A 23 0.35 8.52 -10.40
CA ILE A 23 0.87 9.80 -9.92
C ILE A 23 0.76 9.78 -8.40
N TYR A 24 1.87 10.06 -7.70
CA TYR A 24 1.87 10.29 -6.27
C TYR A 24 2.14 11.76 -6.01
N LEU A 25 1.27 12.43 -5.28
CA LEU A 25 1.32 13.85 -4.98
C LEU A 25 1.28 14.05 -3.45
N ASP A 26 2.41 14.45 -2.88
CA ASP A 26 2.60 14.74 -1.45
C ASP A 26 3.00 16.23 -1.29
N PRO A 27 2.08 17.18 -1.53
CA PRO A 27 2.39 18.60 -1.58
C PRO A 27 2.65 19.16 -0.17
N PRO A 28 3.09 20.43 -0.04
CA PRO A 28 2.98 21.17 1.20
C PRO A 28 1.56 21.10 1.74
N PHE A 29 1.39 20.94 3.08
CA PHE A 29 0.09 20.64 3.69
C PHE A 29 -0.72 21.87 4.10
N ASN A 30 -0.21 23.09 3.88
CA ASN A 30 -0.75 24.33 4.47
C ASN A 30 -0.77 24.22 6.00
N SER A 31 0.31 23.76 6.57
CA SER A 31 0.41 23.48 8.01
C SER A 31 0.76 24.70 8.85
N ASN A 32 0.90 25.88 8.25
CA ASN A 32 1.38 27.12 8.85
C ASN A 32 2.75 26.93 9.56
N ARG A 33 3.62 26.14 8.97
CA ARG A 33 4.97 25.82 9.53
C ARG A 33 6.07 26.07 8.52
N ASN A 34 7.20 26.55 9.01
CA ASN A 34 8.45 26.57 8.27
C ASN A 34 9.22 25.29 8.57
N TYR A 35 9.47 24.48 7.55
CA TYR A 35 10.27 23.28 7.67
C TYR A 35 11.73 23.60 7.37
N ALA A 36 12.58 23.55 8.41
CA ALA A 36 14.01 23.80 8.28
C ALA A 36 14.81 22.50 8.30
N TYR A 37 15.85 22.46 7.49
CA TYR A 37 16.83 21.37 7.46
C TYR A 37 17.82 21.55 8.61
N SER A 38 17.93 20.60 9.53
CA SER A 38 18.80 20.69 10.72
C SER A 38 20.21 20.12 10.54
N ALA A 39 20.59 19.67 9.34
CA ALA A 39 21.87 18.99 9.07
C ALA A 39 22.99 19.91 8.57
N SER A 40 22.72 21.15 8.24
CA SER A 40 23.73 22.14 7.85
C SER A 40 23.50 23.46 8.58
N LYS A 41 24.57 24.27 8.73
CA LYS A 41 24.46 25.63 9.30
C LYS A 41 23.65 26.59 8.44
N GLU A 42 23.35 26.22 7.21
CA GLU A 42 22.45 26.94 6.31
C GLU A 42 21.03 26.34 6.46
N LYS A 43 20.08 27.18 6.84
CA LYS A 43 18.66 26.81 7.00
C LYS A 43 18.03 26.67 5.63
N HIS A 44 18.19 25.52 4.97
CA HIS A 44 17.40 25.17 3.80
C HIS A 44 16.08 24.51 4.25
N GLY A 45 14.99 24.94 3.68
CA GLY A 45 13.67 24.43 4.01
C GLY A 45 12.64 24.97 3.03
N PHE A 46 11.39 24.60 3.22
CA PHE A 46 10.28 25.22 2.49
C PHE A 46 9.29 25.85 3.48
N ASN A 47 8.68 26.95 3.02
CA ASN A 47 7.63 27.63 3.74
C ASN A 47 6.28 26.98 3.39
N ASP A 48 5.54 26.51 4.39
CA ASP A 48 4.21 25.91 4.22
C ASP A 48 3.12 26.82 4.80
N VAL A 49 3.19 28.12 4.44
CA VAL A 49 2.25 29.15 4.83
C VAL A 49 1.61 29.74 3.57
N TRP A 50 0.31 29.71 3.51
CA TRP A 50 -0.50 30.15 2.37
C TRP A 50 -1.52 31.19 2.81
N GLU A 51 -1.83 32.15 1.95
CA GLU A 51 -2.93 33.06 2.18
C GLU A 51 -4.29 32.38 1.94
N ASP A 52 -5.35 32.96 2.49
CA ASP A 52 -6.69 32.40 2.40
C ASP A 52 -7.13 32.16 0.94
N GLY A 53 -7.48 30.92 0.65
CA GLY A 53 -7.94 30.48 -0.68
C GLY A 53 -6.84 30.26 -1.74
N GLU A 54 -5.59 30.68 -1.52
CA GLU A 54 -4.51 30.47 -2.50
C GLU A 54 -4.11 29.00 -2.57
N TYR A 55 -4.07 28.30 -1.45
CA TYR A 55 -3.77 26.88 -1.42
C TYR A 55 -4.78 26.05 -2.21
N GLU A 56 -6.09 26.35 -2.09
CA GLU A 56 -7.12 25.64 -2.87
C GLU A 56 -6.97 25.91 -4.38
N LYS A 57 -6.66 27.14 -4.80
CA LYS A 57 -6.42 27.50 -6.21
C LYS A 57 -5.21 26.77 -6.77
N TRP A 58 -4.11 26.75 -6.02
CA TRP A 58 -2.89 26.06 -6.43
C TRP A 58 -3.14 24.54 -6.54
N LEU A 59 -3.83 23.94 -5.57
CA LEU A 59 -4.22 22.53 -5.64
C LEU A 59 -5.06 22.21 -6.86
N ASP A 60 -6.05 23.05 -7.17
CA ASP A 60 -6.91 22.87 -8.35
C ASP A 60 -6.10 22.84 -9.64
N GLN A 61 -5.12 23.75 -9.78
CA GLN A 61 -4.22 23.80 -10.93
C GLN A 61 -3.34 22.55 -11.03
N VAL A 62 -2.65 22.17 -9.94
CA VAL A 62 -1.75 21.03 -9.94
C VAL A 62 -2.52 19.73 -10.20
N ILE A 63 -3.68 19.52 -9.55
CA ILE A 63 -4.51 18.32 -9.73
C ILE A 63 -5.05 18.25 -11.16
N SER A 64 -5.49 19.39 -11.72
CA SER A 64 -5.93 19.47 -13.11
C SER A 64 -4.82 19.07 -14.08
N LEU A 65 -3.61 19.61 -13.92
CA LEU A 65 -2.45 19.27 -14.73
C LEU A 65 -2.07 17.79 -14.56
N CYS A 66 -2.01 17.28 -13.34
CA CYS A 66 -1.76 15.86 -13.07
C CYS A 66 -2.78 14.97 -13.79
N LYS A 67 -4.06 15.31 -13.75
CA LYS A 67 -5.10 14.56 -14.46
C LYS A 67 -4.81 14.51 -15.97
N THR A 68 -4.35 15.60 -16.57
CA THR A 68 -3.98 15.57 -18.00
C THR A 68 -2.80 14.65 -18.30
N LYS A 69 -1.96 14.33 -17.32
CA LYS A 69 -0.79 13.45 -17.48
C LYS A 69 -1.09 11.99 -17.14
N LEU A 70 -2.26 11.67 -16.58
CA LEU A 70 -2.66 10.28 -16.35
C LEU A 70 -2.99 9.55 -17.67
N LYS A 71 -2.68 8.26 -17.72
CA LYS A 71 -3.28 7.34 -18.68
C LYS A 71 -4.78 7.21 -18.38
N LYS A 72 -5.56 6.71 -19.36
CA LYS A 72 -7.02 6.49 -19.21
C LYS A 72 -7.36 5.60 -18.00
N ASP A 73 -6.52 4.63 -17.72
CA ASP A 73 -6.62 3.70 -16.61
C ASP A 73 -5.74 4.07 -15.41
N GLY A 74 -5.14 5.26 -15.42
CA GLY A 74 -4.23 5.74 -14.39
C GLY A 74 -4.92 6.17 -13.10
N THR A 75 -4.14 6.25 -12.03
CA THR A 75 -4.59 6.64 -10.69
C THR A 75 -3.66 7.70 -10.10
N LEU A 76 -4.25 8.73 -9.50
CA LEU A 76 -3.56 9.72 -8.69
C LEU A 76 -3.75 9.38 -7.21
N PHE A 77 -2.65 9.37 -6.45
CA PHE A 77 -2.66 9.27 -5.00
C PHE A 77 -2.23 10.61 -4.41
N PHE A 78 -3.13 11.21 -3.66
CA PHE A 78 -2.91 12.50 -2.99
C PHE A 78 -2.73 12.28 -1.49
N HIS A 79 -1.60 12.71 -0.94
CA HIS A 79 -1.26 12.51 0.48
C HIS A 79 -1.40 13.81 1.27
N ILE A 80 -2.07 13.75 2.42
CA ILE A 80 -2.31 14.89 3.30
C ILE A 80 -2.47 14.43 4.76
N SER A 81 -2.26 15.33 5.73
CA SER A 81 -2.66 15.06 7.12
C SER A 81 -4.19 14.98 7.25
N ALA A 82 -4.67 14.14 8.17
CA ALA A 82 -6.12 13.99 8.38
C ALA A 82 -6.80 15.30 8.77
N GLU A 83 -6.12 16.17 9.52
CA GLU A 83 -6.63 17.46 9.96
C GLU A 83 -6.92 18.44 8.80
N LEU A 84 -6.19 18.31 7.67
CA LEU A 84 -6.24 19.22 6.53
C LEU A 84 -6.84 18.57 5.29
N SER A 85 -7.46 17.41 5.43
CA SER A 85 -7.90 16.59 4.31
C SER A 85 -9.13 17.12 3.55
N PHE A 86 -9.88 18.03 4.14
CA PHE A 86 -11.14 18.55 3.60
C PHE A 86 -10.96 19.29 2.26
N ILE A 87 -10.01 20.22 2.16
CA ILE A 87 -9.78 21.01 0.93
C ILE A 87 -9.35 20.11 -0.23
N PRO A 88 -8.30 19.25 -0.09
CA PRO A 88 -7.91 18.32 -1.14
C PRO A 88 -9.02 17.38 -1.59
N GLU A 89 -9.84 16.86 -0.67
CA GLU A 89 -10.97 16.01 -1.02
C GLU A 89 -11.96 16.73 -1.93
N LYS A 90 -12.35 17.94 -1.58
CA LYS A 90 -13.25 18.79 -2.38
C LYS A 90 -12.70 18.99 -3.79
N VAL A 91 -11.42 19.35 -3.92
CA VAL A 91 -10.78 19.57 -5.21
C VAL A 91 -10.68 18.27 -6.02
N LEU A 92 -10.27 17.16 -5.40
CA LEU A 92 -10.19 15.88 -6.10
C LEU A 92 -11.54 15.44 -6.67
N ARG A 93 -12.63 15.60 -5.89
CA ARG A 93 -14.00 15.26 -6.34
C ARG A 93 -14.52 16.14 -7.49
N LYS A 94 -13.94 17.34 -7.69
CA LYS A 94 -14.21 18.17 -8.86
C LYS A 94 -13.59 17.57 -10.14
N HIS A 95 -12.46 16.90 -10.02
CA HIS A 95 -11.70 16.39 -11.15
C HIS A 95 -11.90 14.89 -11.43
N PHE A 96 -12.21 14.06 -10.44
CA PHE A 96 -12.26 12.60 -10.56
C PHE A 96 -13.62 12.03 -10.17
N ASN A 97 -14.07 11.02 -10.92
CA ASN A 97 -15.33 10.32 -10.65
C ASN A 97 -15.27 9.43 -9.40
N LYS A 98 -14.08 8.92 -9.05
CA LYS A 98 -13.84 8.09 -7.89
C LYS A 98 -12.75 8.69 -7.02
N VAL A 99 -13.08 8.96 -5.76
CA VAL A 99 -12.15 9.44 -4.74
C VAL A 99 -12.37 8.60 -3.48
N GLU A 100 -11.39 7.76 -3.17
CA GLU A 100 -11.45 6.77 -2.09
C GLU A 100 -10.38 7.11 -1.05
N PRO A 101 -10.75 7.34 0.23
CA PRO A 101 -9.78 7.61 1.28
C PRO A 101 -9.10 6.32 1.76
N ILE A 102 -7.78 6.38 1.90
CA ILE A 102 -6.94 5.42 2.57
C ILE A 102 -6.43 6.09 3.84
N PHE A 103 -6.65 5.48 4.99
CA PHE A 103 -6.22 5.96 6.29
C PHE A 103 -4.89 5.29 6.65
N TRP A 104 -3.81 6.06 6.61
CA TRP A 104 -2.50 5.56 6.99
C TRP A 104 -2.18 5.93 8.44
N LYS A 105 -2.17 4.93 9.32
CA LYS A 105 -1.73 5.08 10.70
C LYS A 105 -0.20 5.12 10.75
N LYS A 106 0.35 6.32 10.67
CA LYS A 106 1.80 6.57 10.56
C LYS A 106 2.56 6.42 11.88
N ALA A 107 1.87 6.52 13.03
CA ALA A 107 2.50 6.54 14.35
C ALA A 107 1.58 6.01 15.45
N HIS A 108 2.18 5.76 16.61
CA HIS A 108 1.43 5.56 17.85
C HIS A 108 1.19 6.90 18.56
N GLY A 109 0.15 6.97 19.39
CA GLY A 109 -0.11 8.14 20.26
C GLY A 109 1.09 8.43 21.17
N LYS A 110 1.38 9.71 21.40
CA LYS A 110 2.44 10.13 22.33
C LYS A 110 1.87 10.30 23.73
N ASN A 111 2.54 9.78 24.74
CA ASN A 111 2.14 9.91 26.16
C ASN A 111 2.19 11.35 26.68
N THR A 112 2.81 12.28 25.93
CA THR A 112 2.98 13.69 26.34
C THR A 112 1.85 14.62 25.91
N VAL A 113 0.82 14.10 25.22
CA VAL A 113 -0.30 14.91 24.75
C VAL A 113 -1.28 15.12 25.91
N LYS A 114 -1.50 16.38 26.31
CA LYS A 114 -2.35 16.75 27.47
C LYS A 114 -3.66 17.43 27.07
N THR A 115 -3.69 18.17 25.97
CA THR A 115 -4.79 19.09 25.63
C THR A 115 -5.48 18.81 24.29
N LYS A 116 -4.95 17.87 23.49
CA LYS A 116 -5.51 17.50 22.18
C LYS A 116 -5.25 16.04 21.86
N LEU A 117 -5.98 15.48 20.90
CA LEU A 117 -5.69 14.16 20.37
C LEU A 117 -4.36 14.16 19.59
N GLY A 118 -3.62 13.05 19.64
CA GLY A 118 -2.40 12.90 18.86
C GLY A 118 -2.73 12.69 17.37
N ALA A 119 -2.12 13.47 16.49
CA ALA A 119 -2.23 13.31 15.04
C ALA A 119 -1.42 12.11 14.56
N VAL A 120 -2.02 10.94 14.57
CA VAL A 120 -1.36 9.66 14.23
C VAL A 120 -1.74 9.12 12.86
N ILE A 121 -2.66 9.80 12.15
CA ILE A 121 -3.20 9.38 10.87
C ILE A 121 -2.92 10.45 9.82
N ASP A 122 -2.48 10.01 8.63
CA ASP A 122 -2.60 10.77 7.38
C ASP A 122 -3.64 10.11 6.48
N VAL A 123 -4.19 10.89 5.56
CA VAL A 123 -5.12 10.42 4.53
C VAL A 123 -4.42 10.41 3.17
N ILE A 124 -4.56 9.30 2.45
CA ILE A 124 -4.12 9.20 1.07
C ILE A 124 -5.35 8.98 0.22
N TYR A 125 -5.73 9.99 -0.56
CA TYR A 125 -6.86 9.86 -1.49
C TYR A 125 -6.42 9.15 -2.75
N LYS A 126 -7.04 8.02 -3.06
CA LYS A 126 -6.93 7.33 -4.34
C LYS A 126 -7.99 7.91 -5.29
N ALA A 127 -7.56 8.71 -6.25
CA ALA A 127 -8.41 9.38 -7.22
C ALA A 127 -8.26 8.79 -8.62
N SER A 128 -9.36 8.39 -9.26
CA SER A 128 -9.35 7.68 -10.55
C SER A 128 -10.66 7.82 -11.31
N GLU A 129 -10.63 7.41 -12.58
CA GLU A 129 -11.81 7.23 -13.41
C GLU A 129 -12.35 5.79 -13.35
N ASN A 130 -13.51 5.55 -13.98
CA ASN A 130 -14.03 4.20 -14.15
C ASN A 130 -13.09 3.38 -15.05
N GLY A 131 -12.87 2.11 -14.68
CA GLY A 131 -11.97 1.22 -15.44
C GLY A 131 -10.48 1.44 -15.17
N HIS A 132 -10.14 2.12 -14.07
CA HIS A 132 -8.76 2.29 -13.63
C HIS A 132 -8.08 0.93 -13.32
N LYS A 133 -6.77 0.89 -13.52
CA LYS A 133 -5.95 -0.26 -13.16
C LYS A 133 -5.93 -0.44 -11.64
N PHE A 134 -6.21 -1.63 -11.17
CA PHE A 134 -6.18 -1.98 -9.75
C PHE A 134 -5.62 -3.39 -9.54
N ASN A 135 -4.47 -3.49 -8.92
CA ASN A 135 -3.84 -4.74 -8.57
C ASN A 135 -4.20 -5.11 -7.13
N LEU A 136 -4.92 -6.23 -6.96
CA LEU A 136 -5.32 -6.68 -5.63
C LEU A 136 -4.09 -7.13 -4.84
N LEU A 137 -3.79 -6.40 -3.77
CA LEU A 137 -2.74 -6.74 -2.82
C LEU A 137 -3.31 -7.45 -1.59
N TYR A 138 -2.45 -8.17 -0.89
CA TYR A 138 -2.82 -8.91 0.31
C TYR A 138 -1.87 -8.53 1.46
N THR A 139 -2.42 -8.40 2.65
CA THR A 139 -1.66 -8.31 3.90
C THR A 139 -1.53 -9.69 4.52
N PRO A 140 -0.40 -10.03 5.14
CA PRO A 140 -0.24 -11.28 5.88
C PRO A 140 -1.35 -11.45 6.94
N LEU A 141 -1.76 -12.68 7.15
CA LEU A 141 -2.60 -13.01 8.30
C LEU A 141 -1.73 -13.06 9.56
N ASP A 142 -2.30 -12.65 10.68
CA ASP A 142 -1.62 -12.76 11.96
C ASP A 142 -1.47 -14.24 12.42
N ALA A 143 -0.49 -14.51 13.29
CA ALA A 143 -0.20 -15.85 13.79
C ALA A 143 -1.40 -16.46 14.52
N TYR A 144 -2.11 -15.67 15.32
CA TYR A 144 -3.29 -16.09 16.05
C TYR A 144 -4.40 -16.61 15.12
N TYR A 145 -4.61 -15.92 13.98
CA TYR A 145 -5.57 -16.38 12.96
C TYR A 145 -5.15 -17.72 12.36
N PHE A 146 -3.86 -17.89 12.03
CA PHE A 146 -3.37 -19.17 11.51
C PHE A 146 -3.56 -20.31 12.51
N GLU A 147 -3.17 -20.14 13.74
CA GLU A 147 -3.29 -21.15 14.79
C GLU A 147 -4.75 -21.54 15.07
N ASN A 148 -5.66 -20.58 15.02
CA ASN A 148 -7.07 -20.82 15.32
C ASN A 148 -7.90 -21.29 14.13
N SER A 149 -7.53 -20.95 12.90
CA SER A 149 -8.33 -21.29 11.71
C SER A 149 -7.86 -22.54 11.00
N TYR A 150 -6.54 -22.80 10.96
CA TYR A 150 -5.95 -23.92 10.21
C TYR A 150 -5.65 -25.14 11.12
N ARG A 151 -6.70 -25.63 11.81
CA ARG A 151 -6.56 -26.74 12.78
C ARG A 151 -6.74 -28.13 12.15
N ASN A 152 -7.36 -28.21 10.99
CA ASN A 152 -7.58 -29.48 10.31
C ASN A 152 -6.38 -29.82 9.43
N LYS A 153 -6.07 -31.11 9.32
CA LYS A 153 -4.93 -31.61 8.52
C LYS A 153 -5.35 -32.84 7.72
N ASP A 154 -4.89 -32.94 6.49
CA ASP A 154 -4.92 -34.15 5.68
C ASP A 154 -3.58 -34.32 4.92
N ALA A 155 -3.54 -35.24 3.94
CA ALA A 155 -2.35 -35.49 3.14
C ALA A 155 -1.85 -34.24 2.37
N ASN A 156 -2.73 -33.29 2.06
CA ASN A 156 -2.40 -32.04 1.35
C ASN A 156 -1.99 -30.90 2.30
N GLY A 157 -2.02 -31.11 3.62
CA GLY A 157 -1.57 -30.13 4.61
C GLY A 157 -2.67 -29.61 5.54
N TYR A 158 -2.33 -28.52 6.24
CA TYR A 158 -3.28 -27.85 7.14
C TYR A 158 -4.29 -27.02 6.38
N TYR A 159 -5.57 -27.06 6.81
CA TYR A 159 -6.64 -26.31 6.18
C TYR A 159 -7.66 -25.72 7.17
N ALA A 160 -8.26 -24.61 6.78
CA ALA A 160 -9.41 -24.00 7.43
C ALA A 160 -10.72 -24.44 6.76
N LEU A 161 -11.84 -24.31 7.46
CA LEU A 161 -13.18 -24.67 6.99
C LEU A 161 -13.89 -23.46 6.38
N GLY A 162 -14.00 -23.44 5.05
CA GLY A 162 -14.72 -22.41 4.31
C GLY A 162 -16.20 -22.74 4.14
N SER A 163 -17.11 -21.89 4.62
CA SER A 163 -18.57 -22.09 4.45
C SER A 163 -18.97 -22.01 2.97
N ILE A 164 -19.66 -23.05 2.51
CA ILE A 164 -20.19 -23.16 1.13
C ILE A 164 -21.72 -23.07 1.06
N LYS A 165 -22.39 -22.75 2.16
CA LYS A 165 -23.84 -22.49 2.24
C LYS A 165 -24.13 -21.01 2.42
N HIS A 166 -25.28 -20.58 1.90
CA HIS A 166 -25.81 -19.25 2.19
C HIS A 166 -26.47 -19.18 3.58
N ASP A 167 -26.58 -17.97 4.09
CA ASP A 167 -27.42 -17.62 5.24
C ASP A 167 -28.83 -17.18 4.75
N LYS A 168 -29.67 -16.76 5.70
CA LYS A 168 -31.05 -16.35 5.46
C LYS A 168 -31.20 -15.15 4.51
N THR A 169 -30.14 -14.39 4.28
CA THR A 169 -30.19 -13.14 3.46
C THR A 169 -30.02 -13.40 1.96
N ARG A 170 -29.58 -14.60 1.58
CA ARG A 170 -29.30 -14.96 0.18
C ARG A 170 -29.85 -16.34 -0.14
N LYS A 171 -30.43 -16.49 -1.34
CA LYS A 171 -30.80 -17.79 -1.88
C LYS A 171 -29.71 -18.32 -2.81
N GLY A 172 -29.44 -19.62 -2.74
CA GLY A 172 -28.46 -20.32 -3.55
C GLY A 172 -29.04 -21.49 -4.33
N HIS A 173 -28.18 -22.47 -4.63
CA HIS A 173 -28.56 -23.69 -5.32
C HIS A 173 -29.11 -24.73 -4.32
N PHE A 174 -30.28 -25.30 -4.58
CA PHE A 174 -30.91 -26.26 -3.70
C PHE A 174 -30.72 -27.70 -4.24
N TYR A 175 -29.98 -28.49 -3.50
CA TYR A 175 -29.79 -29.92 -3.73
C TYR A 175 -29.33 -30.59 -2.44
N LYS A 176 -29.55 -31.89 -2.31
CA LYS A 176 -29.11 -32.72 -1.18
C LYS A 176 -27.99 -33.63 -1.63
N ILE A 177 -27.10 -33.95 -0.67
CA ILE A 177 -26.05 -34.93 -0.83
C ILE A 177 -26.20 -35.93 0.29
N GLU A 178 -26.15 -37.20 -0.07
CA GLU A 178 -26.12 -38.29 0.91
C GLU A 178 -24.78 -39.02 0.80
N LYS A 179 -24.18 -39.25 1.93
CA LYS A 179 -22.94 -40.00 2.05
C LYS A 179 -22.91 -40.73 3.42
N ASP A 180 -22.70 -42.02 3.37
CA ASP A 180 -22.61 -42.88 4.56
C ASP A 180 -23.83 -42.75 5.49
N GLY A 181 -25.05 -42.66 4.95
CA GLY A 181 -26.31 -42.45 5.68
C GLY A 181 -26.51 -41.05 6.27
N ILE A 182 -25.57 -40.11 6.02
CA ILE A 182 -25.64 -38.72 6.48
C ILE A 182 -26.15 -37.84 5.36
N ILE A 183 -27.16 -37.02 5.67
CA ILE A 183 -27.72 -36.04 4.74
C ILE A 183 -27.04 -34.68 4.92
N TYR A 184 -26.57 -34.12 3.80
CA TYR A 184 -25.98 -32.79 3.75
C TYR A 184 -26.90 -31.90 2.89
N ASP A 185 -27.50 -30.91 3.52
CA ASP A 185 -28.34 -29.93 2.84
C ASP A 185 -28.00 -28.49 3.28
N ALA A 186 -28.50 -27.50 2.56
CA ALA A 186 -28.35 -26.09 2.88
C ALA A 186 -29.74 -25.43 2.87
N PRO A 187 -30.30 -25.04 4.02
CA PRO A 187 -31.66 -24.48 4.10
C PRO A 187 -31.89 -23.25 3.22
N TYR A 188 -30.84 -22.47 3.02
CA TYR A 188 -30.86 -21.26 2.15
C TYR A 188 -30.11 -21.47 0.83
N GLY A 189 -29.75 -22.73 0.52
CA GLY A 189 -29.03 -23.13 -0.69
C GLY A 189 -27.52 -23.06 -0.55
N TRP A 190 -26.84 -23.75 -1.46
CA TRP A 190 -25.39 -23.78 -1.59
C TRP A 190 -24.90 -22.58 -2.41
N LYS A 191 -23.69 -22.10 -2.13
CA LYS A 191 -23.04 -20.99 -2.86
C LYS A 191 -22.59 -21.36 -4.28
N MET A 192 -22.78 -22.61 -4.69
CA MET A 192 -22.32 -23.11 -5.97
C MET A 192 -23.29 -24.16 -6.55
N PRO A 193 -23.33 -24.35 -7.87
CA PRO A 193 -24.10 -25.42 -8.50
C PRO A 193 -23.52 -26.80 -8.15
N ARG A 194 -24.34 -27.85 -8.32
CA ARG A 194 -23.98 -29.24 -7.99
C ARG A 194 -22.72 -29.69 -8.74
N SER A 195 -22.59 -29.37 -10.01
CA SER A 195 -21.43 -29.73 -10.84
C SER A 195 -20.09 -29.21 -10.24
N LYS A 196 -20.09 -27.99 -9.72
CA LYS A 196 -18.89 -27.41 -9.08
C LYS A 196 -18.58 -28.09 -7.74
N LEU A 197 -19.59 -28.46 -6.99
CA LEU A 197 -19.38 -29.21 -5.77
C LEU A 197 -18.82 -30.61 -6.05
N ASP A 198 -19.33 -31.32 -7.06
CA ASP A 198 -18.84 -32.64 -7.47
C ASP A 198 -17.36 -32.58 -7.92
N GLU A 199 -16.96 -31.50 -8.60
CA GLU A 199 -15.55 -31.24 -8.94
C GLU A 199 -14.69 -31.11 -7.68
N LEU A 200 -15.12 -30.31 -6.68
CA LEU A 200 -14.41 -30.16 -5.41
C LEU A 200 -14.35 -31.48 -4.62
N ILE A 201 -15.36 -32.32 -4.69
CA ILE A 201 -15.37 -33.66 -4.10
C ILE A 201 -14.29 -34.53 -4.75
N ARG A 202 -14.26 -34.60 -6.08
CA ARG A 202 -13.21 -35.36 -6.82
C ARG A 202 -11.80 -34.89 -6.50
N GLN A 203 -11.61 -33.58 -6.27
CA GLN A 203 -10.34 -32.98 -5.88
C GLN A 203 -10.02 -33.15 -4.39
N ASN A 204 -10.82 -33.88 -3.63
CA ASN A 204 -10.70 -34.02 -2.17
C ASN A 204 -10.71 -32.65 -1.42
N ARG A 205 -11.45 -31.67 -1.96
CA ARG A 205 -11.51 -30.29 -1.43
C ARG A 205 -12.70 -30.06 -0.50
N ILE A 206 -13.48 -31.10 -0.17
CA ILE A 206 -14.63 -31.03 0.72
C ILE A 206 -14.35 -31.74 2.03
N HIS A 207 -14.63 -31.05 3.13
CA HIS A 207 -14.65 -31.58 4.48
C HIS A 207 -16.08 -31.94 4.87
N TYR A 208 -16.31 -33.19 5.19
CA TYR A 208 -17.59 -33.73 5.67
C TYR A 208 -17.59 -33.68 7.20
N ALA A 209 -18.24 -32.67 7.77
CA ALA A 209 -18.37 -32.56 9.22
C ALA A 209 -19.48 -33.49 9.71
N LYS A 210 -19.16 -34.28 10.73
CA LYS A 210 -20.13 -35.22 11.35
C LYS A 210 -21.34 -34.48 11.93
N PRO A 211 -22.53 -35.08 11.88
CA PRO A 211 -23.71 -34.53 12.54
C PRO A 211 -23.52 -34.45 14.03
N LYS A 212 -24.28 -33.59 14.68
CA LYS A 212 -24.37 -33.58 16.15
C LYS A 212 -25.04 -34.87 16.66
N PRO A 213 -24.79 -35.30 17.89
CA PRO A 213 -25.48 -36.43 18.48
C PRO A 213 -27.00 -36.32 18.33
N GLY A 214 -27.66 -37.43 17.93
CA GLY A 214 -29.11 -37.45 17.69
C GLY A 214 -29.59 -36.83 16.35
N SER A 215 -28.69 -36.46 15.47
CA SER A 215 -29.01 -35.92 14.13
C SER A 215 -28.33 -36.71 13.02
N ASN A 216 -29.01 -36.86 11.87
CA ASN A 216 -28.41 -37.38 10.64
C ASN A 216 -28.01 -36.28 9.67
N LYS A 217 -28.09 -34.99 10.07
CA LYS A 217 -27.77 -33.84 9.25
C LYS A 217 -26.33 -33.36 9.46
N GLY A 218 -25.48 -33.60 8.49
CA GLY A 218 -24.10 -33.15 8.48
C GLY A 218 -23.90 -31.78 7.83
N MET A 219 -22.68 -31.30 7.85
CA MET A 219 -22.28 -30.02 7.26
C MET A 219 -21.12 -30.21 6.28
N LEU A 220 -21.18 -29.54 5.14
CA LEU A 220 -20.08 -29.51 4.18
C LEU A 220 -19.34 -28.18 4.25
N TYR A 221 -18.00 -28.28 4.20
CA TYR A 221 -17.11 -27.12 4.13
C TYR A 221 -16.11 -27.33 3.00
N LYS A 222 -15.72 -26.25 2.33
CA LYS A 222 -14.56 -26.25 1.43
C LYS A 222 -13.28 -26.23 2.27
N LYS A 223 -12.31 -27.08 1.95
CA LYS A 223 -10.97 -27.04 2.52
C LYS A 223 -10.20 -25.88 1.91
N LEU A 224 -9.78 -24.93 2.75
CA LEU A 224 -8.93 -23.78 2.39
C LEU A 224 -7.55 -24.06 2.94
N TYR A 225 -6.62 -24.48 2.09
CA TYR A 225 -5.28 -24.89 2.54
C TYR A 225 -4.41 -23.68 2.92
N LYS A 226 -3.60 -23.87 3.99
CA LYS A 226 -2.70 -22.82 4.50
C LYS A 226 -1.71 -22.34 3.43
N HIS A 227 -1.14 -23.23 2.65
CA HIS A 227 -0.16 -22.91 1.61
C HIS A 227 -0.77 -22.16 0.40
N GLU A 228 -2.09 -22.20 0.24
CA GLU A 228 -2.81 -21.43 -0.80
C GLU A 228 -3.26 -20.04 -0.31
N CYS A 229 -3.09 -19.76 0.97
CA CYS A 229 -3.58 -18.52 1.56
C CYS A 229 -2.68 -17.35 1.18
N LYS A 230 -3.23 -16.42 0.42
CA LYS A 230 -2.54 -15.18 0.03
C LYS A 230 -2.55 -14.08 1.11
N GLY A 231 -3.28 -14.31 2.21
CA GLY A 231 -3.53 -13.28 3.21
C GLY A 231 -4.93 -12.66 3.11
N LYS A 232 -5.14 -11.54 3.79
CA LYS A 232 -6.37 -10.73 3.67
C LYS A 232 -6.21 -9.73 2.52
N PRO A 233 -7.23 -9.54 1.67
CA PRO A 233 -7.22 -8.42 0.74
C PRO A 233 -6.92 -7.11 1.47
N LEU A 234 -6.05 -6.28 0.87
CA LEU A 234 -5.69 -5.00 1.45
C LEU A 234 -6.93 -4.13 1.65
N SER A 235 -7.11 -3.60 2.86
CA SER A 235 -8.18 -2.66 3.19
C SER A 235 -7.72 -1.21 3.00
N ASN A 236 -8.60 -0.26 3.25
CA ASN A 236 -8.28 1.16 3.26
C ASN A 236 -7.72 1.67 4.60
N LEU A 237 -7.54 0.81 5.60
CA LEU A 237 -6.82 1.12 6.83
C LEU A 237 -5.44 0.46 6.77
N TRP A 238 -4.38 1.30 6.76
CA TRP A 238 -2.99 0.87 6.72
C TRP A 238 -2.32 1.20 8.06
N ASP A 239 -2.14 0.20 8.89
CA ASP A 239 -1.60 0.32 10.25
C ASP A 239 -0.32 -0.52 10.47
N ASP A 240 0.18 -1.12 9.41
CA ASP A 240 1.33 -2.01 9.38
C ASP A 240 2.62 -1.34 8.84
N ILE A 241 2.55 -0.10 8.37
CA ILE A 241 3.70 0.70 7.91
C ILE A 241 3.78 1.96 8.75
N TYR A 242 4.87 2.14 9.48
CA TYR A 242 5.08 3.33 10.31
C TYR A 242 5.98 4.36 9.64
N TYR A 243 5.87 5.62 10.05
CA TYR A 243 6.77 6.68 9.57
C TYR A 243 8.21 6.42 10.02
N ILE A 244 9.16 7.05 9.30
CA ILE A 244 10.59 6.88 9.57
C ILE A 244 10.96 7.54 10.89
N THR A 245 11.49 6.74 11.82
CA THR A 245 12.06 7.19 13.09
C THR A 245 13.57 7.00 13.08
N ARG A 246 14.25 7.44 14.11
CA ARG A 246 15.70 7.16 14.28
C ARG A 246 16.02 5.67 14.40
N THR A 247 15.03 4.86 14.75
CA THR A 247 15.14 3.40 14.96
C THR A 247 14.68 2.59 13.76
N THR A 248 14.10 3.22 12.73
CA THR A 248 13.66 2.51 11.51
C THR A 248 14.85 2.14 10.63
N GLN A 249 14.66 1.16 9.76
CA GLN A 249 15.69 0.71 8.82
C GLN A 249 15.92 1.71 7.68
N ASP A 250 14.95 2.57 7.40
CA ASP A 250 15.06 3.63 6.42
C ASP A 250 15.94 4.76 6.94
N ILE A 251 16.81 5.29 6.09
CA ILE A 251 17.65 6.42 6.41
C ILE A 251 16.86 7.69 6.15
N ARG A 252 16.66 8.49 7.18
CA ARG A 252 16.00 9.78 7.04
C ARG A 252 16.97 10.80 6.44
N LEU A 253 16.79 11.12 5.18
CA LEU A 253 17.57 12.10 4.42
C LEU A 253 16.87 13.46 4.30
N TYR A 254 15.56 13.51 4.54
CA TYR A 254 14.72 14.68 4.37
C TYR A 254 13.66 14.78 5.48
N PRO A 255 13.27 15.98 5.95
CA PRO A 255 12.37 16.15 7.10
C PRO A 255 11.02 15.46 6.97
N THR A 256 10.43 15.51 5.78
CA THR A 256 9.09 14.97 5.47
C THR A 256 9.12 13.64 4.71
N GLN A 257 10.28 12.97 4.70
CA GLN A 257 10.48 11.72 3.98
C GLN A 257 9.45 10.65 4.40
N LYS A 258 8.78 10.06 3.40
CA LYS A 258 7.87 8.93 3.58
C LYS A 258 8.63 7.59 3.55
N PRO A 259 8.12 6.53 4.19
CA PRO A 259 8.68 5.19 4.10
C PRO A 259 8.65 4.62 2.68
N VAL A 260 9.71 3.95 2.26
CA VAL A 260 9.77 3.30 0.94
C VAL A 260 8.67 2.26 0.76
N GLU A 261 8.35 1.51 1.81
CA GLU A 261 7.30 0.48 1.77
C GLU A 261 5.90 1.08 1.53
N LEU A 262 5.63 2.31 2.00
CA LEU A 262 4.37 3.01 1.71
C LEU A 262 4.25 3.29 0.22
N LEU A 263 5.31 3.84 -0.39
CA LEU A 263 5.34 4.16 -1.81
C LEU A 263 5.32 2.89 -2.68
N LYS A 264 6.00 1.82 -2.27
CA LYS A 264 5.90 0.52 -2.95
C LYS A 264 4.46 0.02 -3.00
N ARG A 265 3.74 0.08 -1.87
CA ARG A 265 2.33 -0.34 -1.80
C ARG A 265 1.45 0.47 -2.75
N ILE A 266 1.59 1.80 -2.75
CA ILE A 266 0.87 2.71 -3.64
C ILE A 266 1.13 2.36 -5.10
N ILE A 267 2.40 2.23 -5.49
CA ILE A 267 2.81 1.95 -6.85
C ILE A 267 2.33 0.56 -7.32
N GLN A 268 2.42 -0.45 -6.46
CA GLN A 268 1.94 -1.80 -6.78
C GLN A 268 0.43 -1.87 -7.01
N LEU A 269 -0.37 -1.06 -6.29
CA LEU A 269 -1.83 -1.04 -6.44
C LEU A 269 -2.28 -0.60 -7.83
N SER A 270 -1.50 0.25 -8.52
CA SER A 270 -1.96 0.96 -9.71
C SER A 270 -1.05 0.85 -10.93
N SER A 271 0.04 0.07 -10.84
CA SER A 271 0.98 -0.07 -11.95
C SER A 271 1.58 -1.47 -12.06
N ASP A 272 2.12 -1.80 -13.23
CA ASP A 272 2.91 -3.01 -13.48
C ASP A 272 4.37 -2.66 -13.80
N LYS A 273 5.24 -3.68 -13.90
CA LYS A 273 6.64 -3.50 -14.31
C LYS A 273 6.70 -2.81 -15.68
N GLY A 274 7.62 -1.84 -15.82
CA GLY A 274 7.79 -1.04 -17.03
C GLY A 274 6.85 0.17 -17.14
N ASP A 275 5.80 0.27 -16.33
CA ASP A 275 4.93 1.45 -16.29
C ASP A 275 5.69 2.69 -15.79
N TRP A 276 5.17 3.88 -16.13
CA TRP A 276 5.69 5.16 -15.69
C TRP A 276 4.92 5.69 -14.48
N VAL A 277 5.67 6.10 -13.47
CA VAL A 277 5.21 6.77 -12.25
C VAL A 277 5.64 8.24 -12.30
N LEU A 278 4.81 9.15 -11.78
CA LEU A 278 5.14 10.58 -11.66
C LEU A 278 5.02 11.01 -10.20
N ASP A 279 6.00 11.79 -9.74
CA ASP A 279 5.93 12.53 -8.49
C ASP A 279 6.31 14.00 -8.79
N PRO A 280 5.32 14.91 -8.82
CA PRO A 280 5.57 16.30 -9.19
C PRO A 280 6.11 17.16 -8.05
N VAL A 281 6.29 16.61 -6.85
CA VAL A 281 6.84 17.27 -5.65
C VAL A 281 7.71 16.30 -4.86
N ALA A 282 8.74 15.79 -5.51
CA ALA A 282 9.45 14.58 -5.17
C ALA A 282 10.22 14.59 -3.83
N GLY A 283 10.56 15.78 -3.30
CA GLY A 283 11.23 15.93 -2.02
C GLY A 283 12.51 15.10 -1.90
N SER A 284 12.45 14.05 -1.10
CA SER A 284 13.57 13.13 -0.89
C SER A 284 13.75 12.07 -1.98
N GLY A 285 12.88 11.99 -2.99
CA GLY A 285 12.93 10.98 -4.04
C GLY A 285 12.53 9.57 -3.62
N THR A 286 11.81 9.41 -2.52
CA THR A 286 11.36 8.08 -2.05
C THR A 286 10.48 7.37 -3.08
N THR A 287 9.64 8.13 -3.80
CA THR A 287 8.82 7.60 -4.90
C THR A 287 9.70 7.02 -6.01
N GLY A 288 10.80 7.68 -6.34
CA GLY A 288 11.78 7.21 -7.31
C GLY A 288 12.42 5.89 -6.89
N GLU A 289 12.89 5.81 -5.65
CA GLU A 289 13.45 4.57 -5.08
C GLU A 289 12.43 3.42 -5.13
N ALA A 290 11.22 3.65 -4.65
CA ALA A 290 10.17 2.63 -4.65
C ALA A 290 9.81 2.16 -6.06
N ALA A 291 9.70 3.08 -7.03
CA ALA A 291 9.39 2.76 -8.42
C ALA A 291 10.49 1.89 -9.05
N LEU A 292 11.76 2.29 -8.93
CA LEU A 292 12.89 1.56 -9.49
C LEU A 292 13.04 0.17 -8.86
N LEU A 293 12.92 0.04 -7.54
CA LEU A 293 12.95 -1.25 -6.84
C LEU A 293 11.86 -2.22 -7.31
N LEU A 294 10.75 -1.69 -7.79
CA LEU A 294 9.64 -2.47 -8.35
C LEU A 294 9.75 -2.68 -9.86
N GLY A 295 10.80 -2.20 -10.52
CA GLY A 295 10.97 -2.28 -11.97
C GLY A 295 10.05 -1.37 -12.77
N ARG A 296 9.62 -0.24 -12.19
CA ARG A 296 8.88 0.83 -12.86
C ARG A 296 9.84 1.92 -13.31
N ASN A 297 9.40 2.73 -14.27
CA ASN A 297 10.07 3.97 -14.64
C ASN A 297 9.47 5.11 -13.83
N VAL A 298 10.23 6.21 -13.64
CA VAL A 298 9.74 7.32 -12.83
C VAL A 298 10.21 8.66 -13.36
N THR A 299 9.31 9.65 -13.30
CA THR A 299 9.61 11.07 -13.48
C THR A 299 9.39 11.77 -12.14
N LEU A 300 10.39 12.53 -11.71
CA LEU A 300 10.42 13.29 -10.47
C LEU A 300 10.59 14.75 -10.78
N ILE A 301 9.81 15.61 -10.12
CA ILE A 301 9.93 17.06 -10.23
C ILE A 301 10.10 17.63 -8.83
N ASP A 302 11.00 18.56 -8.64
CA ASP A 302 11.11 19.33 -7.39
C ASP A 302 11.75 20.69 -7.68
N ILE A 303 11.29 21.74 -7.02
CA ILE A 303 11.84 23.09 -7.13
C ILE A 303 13.13 23.28 -6.31
N ASN A 304 13.38 22.41 -5.35
CA ASN A 304 14.48 22.56 -4.40
C ASN A 304 15.77 21.91 -4.91
N LYS A 305 16.83 22.68 -5.05
CA LYS A 305 18.17 22.20 -5.43
C LYS A 305 18.77 21.17 -4.47
N ASP A 306 18.39 21.19 -3.19
CA ASP A 306 18.86 20.20 -2.23
C ASP A 306 18.15 18.85 -2.43
N ALA A 307 16.90 18.87 -2.87
CA ALA A 307 16.19 17.65 -3.29
C ALA A 307 16.92 16.95 -4.45
N GLU A 308 17.41 17.71 -5.44
CA GLU A 308 18.22 17.16 -6.56
C GLU A 308 19.41 16.33 -6.06
N LYS A 309 20.21 16.87 -5.15
CA LYS A 309 21.38 16.17 -4.60
C LYS A 309 21.01 14.89 -3.86
N ILE A 310 19.93 14.97 -3.08
CA ILE A 310 19.43 13.83 -2.30
C ILE A 310 18.89 12.74 -3.23
N ILE A 311 18.08 13.11 -4.22
CA ILE A 311 17.50 12.22 -5.23
C ILE A 311 18.61 11.52 -6.01
N LYS A 312 19.57 12.25 -6.56
CA LYS A 312 20.71 11.68 -7.29
C LYS A 312 21.45 10.66 -6.44
N LYS A 313 21.88 11.05 -5.23
CA LYS A 313 22.57 10.14 -4.32
C LYS A 313 21.76 8.89 -3.98
N ARG A 314 20.45 9.04 -3.78
CA ARG A 314 19.54 7.93 -3.47
C ARG A 314 19.41 6.96 -4.65
N LEU A 315 19.18 7.47 -5.86
CA LEU A 315 18.90 6.65 -7.03
C LEU A 315 20.16 6.05 -7.65
N GLU A 316 21.29 6.75 -7.61
CA GLU A 316 22.60 6.21 -8.02
C GLU A 316 23.02 5.02 -7.17
N SER A 317 22.75 5.07 -5.86
CA SER A 317 23.03 3.93 -4.97
C SER A 317 22.25 2.67 -5.33
N LEU A 318 21.09 2.79 -5.98
CA LEU A 318 20.29 1.66 -6.45
C LEU A 318 20.83 1.04 -7.74
N SER A 319 21.38 1.84 -8.66
CA SER A 319 21.96 1.34 -9.91
C SER A 319 23.19 0.45 -9.65
N LEU A 320 23.93 0.72 -8.60
CA LEU A 320 25.05 -0.13 -8.15
C LEU A 320 24.61 -1.49 -7.57
N VAL A 321 23.32 -1.66 -7.28
CA VAL A 321 22.74 -2.90 -6.71
C VAL A 321 22.02 -3.73 -7.79
N GLN A 322 21.61 -3.12 -8.90
CA GLN A 322 20.88 -3.81 -9.98
C GLN A 322 21.73 -4.73 -10.86
N ASP A 323 23.06 -4.61 -10.81
CA ASP A 323 23.98 -5.57 -11.45
C ASP A 323 24.12 -6.90 -10.68
N VAL A 324 23.44 -7.01 -9.54
CA VAL A 324 23.31 -8.25 -8.78
C VAL A 324 21.90 -8.78 -8.97
N THR A 325 21.77 -9.94 -9.63
CA THR A 325 20.54 -10.73 -9.82
C THR A 325 19.56 -10.60 -8.63
N PRO A 326 18.21 -10.63 -8.83
CA PRO A 326 17.25 -10.42 -7.76
C PRO A 326 17.32 -11.55 -6.72
N ILE A 327 18.28 -11.47 -5.84
CA ILE A 327 18.39 -12.27 -4.63
C ILE A 327 17.71 -11.44 -3.54
N CYS A 328 16.83 -12.09 -2.78
CA CYS A 328 16.27 -11.52 -1.54
C CYS A 328 17.27 -10.61 -0.86
N ILE A 329 16.91 -9.34 -0.64
CA ILE A 329 17.76 -8.39 0.08
C ILE A 329 17.88 -8.90 1.51
N ASN A 330 18.92 -9.72 1.77
CA ASN A 330 19.21 -10.21 3.11
C ASN A 330 20.04 -9.16 3.89
N LYS A 331 20.25 -9.43 5.17
CA LYS A 331 20.98 -8.53 6.10
C LYS A 331 22.38 -8.12 5.59
N ASN A 332 23.03 -8.94 4.75
CA ASN A 332 24.38 -8.69 4.23
C ASN A 332 24.42 -7.65 3.11
N THR A 333 23.45 -7.65 2.20
CA THR A 333 23.34 -6.65 1.10
C THR A 333 23.17 -5.24 1.67
N ARG A 334 22.39 -5.09 2.76
CA ARG A 334 22.23 -3.81 3.48
C ARG A 334 23.52 -3.33 4.16
N LYS A 335 24.36 -4.25 4.63
CA LYS A 335 25.67 -3.95 5.24
C LYS A 335 26.65 -3.33 4.24
N ILE A 336 26.67 -3.85 3.01
CA ILE A 336 27.53 -3.35 1.91
C ILE A 336 27.11 -1.95 1.48
N ILE A 337 25.81 -1.68 1.38
CA ILE A 337 25.27 -0.34 1.04
C ILE A 337 25.66 0.67 2.12
N LYS A 338 25.54 0.32 3.42
CA LYS A 338 25.95 1.19 4.52
C LYS A 338 27.44 1.50 4.52
N GLN A 339 28.30 0.52 4.22
CA GLN A 339 29.75 0.72 4.13
C GLN A 339 30.18 1.64 2.98
N LYS A 340 29.57 1.46 1.78
CA LYS A 340 29.88 2.30 0.61
C LYS A 340 29.39 3.74 0.72
N LEU A 341 28.32 3.98 1.49
CA LEU A 341 27.75 5.32 1.70
C LEU A 341 28.41 6.10 2.86
N GLY A 342 29.41 5.53 3.55
CA GLY A 342 30.12 6.21 4.67
C GLY A 342 29.23 6.53 5.87
N ILE A 343 28.19 5.72 6.14
CA ILE A 343 27.25 5.95 7.24
C ILE A 343 27.79 5.38 8.52
N PRO A 344 27.86 6.16 9.64
CA PRO A 344 28.42 5.69 10.91
C PRO A 344 27.66 4.48 11.48
N LYS A 345 28.40 3.55 12.09
CA LYS A 345 27.82 2.42 12.82
C LYS A 345 26.95 2.93 13.97
N LEU A 346 25.65 2.70 13.91
CA LEU A 346 24.76 2.84 15.05
C LEU A 346 25.03 1.68 16.02
N ARG A 347 25.44 2.00 17.26
CA ARG A 347 25.59 1.04 18.36
C ARG A 347 24.20 0.65 18.87
N GLY A 348 23.96 -0.66 19.03
CA GLY A 348 22.89 -1.26 19.82
C GLY A 348 21.69 -1.79 19.04
N TYR A 349 21.80 -3.03 18.55
CA TYR A 349 20.64 -3.85 18.22
C TYR A 349 20.85 -5.27 18.73
N HIS A 350 20.07 -5.64 19.73
CA HIS A 350 19.85 -7.03 20.08
C HIS A 350 18.87 -7.67 19.07
N SER A 351 19.21 -8.87 18.69
CA SER A 351 18.49 -9.75 17.78
C SER A 351 17.05 -9.94 18.19
N LEU A 352 16.12 -9.73 17.27
CA LEU A 352 14.85 -10.44 17.28
C LEU A 352 15.01 -11.67 16.39
N GLN A 353 14.78 -12.80 17.02
CA GLN A 353 14.87 -14.15 16.49
C GLN A 353 13.88 -14.41 15.37
N GLU A 354 14.27 -15.33 14.52
CA GLU A 354 13.58 -15.96 13.40
C GLU A 354 12.13 -16.31 13.70
N PHE A 355 11.25 -15.93 12.77
CA PHE A 355 10.03 -16.67 12.45
C PHE A 355 9.81 -16.64 10.93
#